data_00b60db09ed418800e2faafe5c2490c0
#
_entry.id   00b60db09ed418800e2faafe5c2490c0
#
_cell.length_a   1.000
_cell.length_b   1.000
_cell.length_c   1.000
_cell.angle_alpha   90.00
_cell.angle_beta   90.00
_cell.angle_gamma   90.00
#
_symmetry.space_group_name_H-M   'P 1'
#
loop_
_entity.id
_entity.type
_entity.pdbx_description
1 polymer ?
#
loop_
_entity_poly.entity_id
_entity_poly.type
_entity_poly.pdbx_seq_one_letter_code
_entity_poly.pdbx_strand_id
1 'polypeptide(L)'
;EIRLSLVGSEMCIRDRNNTWIDHIFPLLQQFADNTPGTFVEKKVNALVWHYRRTDPELGIVKAEELKTILSSMISPEFNVVHGNKIVEVVSSSTNKGIASLDLFKEDDFDFTFVAGDDTTDENMFIHLPKDVFSFKVGNKITSAKYFVNEHTDILKILKLIEDK
;
A
#
# COMPACT_ATOMS: atom_id res chain seq x y z
N GLU A 1 -5.19 -24.74 -14.16
CA GLU A 1 -6.09 -23.59 -14.02
C GLU A 1 -5.27 -22.36 -13.60
N ILE A 2 -5.41 -21.23 -14.32
CA ILE A 2 -4.71 -19.98 -13.98
C ILE A 2 -5.56 -19.22 -12.98
N ARG A 3 -5.07 -19.06 -11.74
CA ARG A 3 -5.67 -18.20 -10.74
C ARG A 3 -5.08 -16.79 -10.87
N LEU A 4 -5.90 -15.84 -11.29
CA LEU A 4 -5.54 -14.43 -11.31
C LEU A 4 -5.86 -13.79 -9.95
N SER A 5 -4.88 -13.13 -9.34
CA SER A 5 -5.05 -12.41 -8.08
C SER A 5 -4.49 -11.00 -8.20
N LEU A 6 -5.30 -10.00 -7.82
CA LEU A 6 -4.87 -8.62 -7.67
C LEU A 6 -4.51 -8.39 -6.21
N VAL A 7 -3.23 -8.50 -5.89
CA VAL A 7 -2.72 -8.38 -4.50
C VAL A 7 -3.26 -7.17 -3.76
N GLY A 8 -3.44 -6.03 -4.44
CA GLY A 8 -4.05 -4.85 -3.84
C GLY A 8 -5.51 -5.05 -3.39
N SER A 9 -6.31 -5.83 -4.11
CA SER A 9 -7.70 -6.15 -3.73
C SER A 9 -7.75 -7.14 -2.57
N GLU A 10 -6.91 -8.17 -2.58
CA GLU A 10 -6.84 -9.16 -1.50
C GLU A 10 -6.37 -8.52 -0.19
N MET A 11 -5.44 -7.57 -0.24
CA MET A 11 -5.06 -6.74 0.90
C MET A 11 -6.27 -6.08 1.55
N CYS A 12 -7.16 -5.47 0.75
CA CYS A 12 -8.36 -4.80 1.24
C CYS A 12 -9.37 -5.77 1.89
N ILE A 13 -9.41 -7.04 1.46
CA ILE A 13 -10.37 -8.05 1.96
C ILE A 13 -9.90 -8.66 3.29
N ARG A 14 -8.60 -8.89 3.46
CA ARG A 14 -8.03 -9.59 4.63
C ARG A 14 -7.92 -8.75 5.88
N ASP A 15 -7.70 -7.45 5.73
CA ASP A 15 -7.48 -6.53 6.87
C ASP A 15 -8.82 -6.07 7.47
N ARG A 16 -9.64 -7.02 7.94
CA ARG A 16 -10.97 -6.73 8.53
C ARG A 16 -10.93 -6.27 9.98
N ASN A 17 -9.77 -6.26 10.64
CA ASN A 17 -9.68 -5.79 12.03
C ASN A 17 -9.43 -4.28 12.07
N ASN A 18 -10.47 -3.50 11.77
CA ASN A 18 -10.43 -2.03 11.72
C ASN A 18 -10.66 -1.37 13.07
N THR A 19 -10.52 -2.09 14.19
CA THR A 19 -10.69 -1.49 15.54
C THR A 19 -9.71 -0.36 15.81
N TRP A 20 -8.54 -0.35 15.19
CA TRP A 20 -7.57 0.74 15.28
C TRP A 20 -8.11 2.07 14.71
N ILE A 21 -8.96 2.00 13.68
CA ILE A 21 -9.60 3.19 13.09
C ILE A 21 -10.42 3.92 14.14
N ASP A 22 -11.17 3.19 14.95
CA ASP A 22 -12.02 3.77 15.99
C ASP A 22 -11.20 4.43 17.11
N HIS A 23 -9.95 3.99 17.33
CA HIS A 23 -9.02 4.60 18.28
C HIS A 23 -8.30 5.85 17.72
N ILE A 24 -7.92 5.82 16.44
CA ILE A 24 -7.15 6.91 15.81
C ILE A 24 -8.03 8.00 15.21
N PHE A 25 -9.21 7.64 14.69
CA PHE A 25 -10.12 8.58 14.05
C PHE A 25 -10.50 9.79 14.91
N PRO A 26 -10.82 9.65 16.22
CA PRO A 26 -11.16 10.81 17.04
C PRO A 26 -10.05 11.87 17.12
N LEU A 27 -8.79 11.45 17.14
CA LEU A 27 -7.65 12.36 17.11
C LEU A 27 -7.58 13.13 15.79
N LEU A 28 -7.66 12.44 14.66
CA LEU A 28 -7.65 13.09 13.34
C LEU A 28 -8.84 14.04 13.18
N GLN A 29 -10.02 13.63 13.68
CA GLN A 29 -11.22 14.46 13.64
C GLN A 29 -11.05 15.72 14.48
N GLN A 30 -10.46 15.62 15.68
CA GLN A 30 -10.15 16.77 16.51
C GLN A 30 -9.21 17.77 15.80
N PHE A 31 -8.22 17.26 15.07
CA PHE A 31 -7.36 18.12 14.24
C PHE A 31 -8.13 18.78 13.11
N ALA A 32 -9.05 18.06 12.47
CA ALA A 32 -9.89 18.63 11.42
C ALA A 32 -10.84 19.72 11.95
N ASP A 33 -11.46 19.48 13.10
CA ASP A 33 -12.38 20.44 13.73
C ASP A 33 -11.68 21.73 14.18
N ASN A 34 -10.41 21.64 14.55
CA ASN A 34 -9.59 22.77 15.03
C ASN A 34 -8.75 23.43 13.91
N THR A 35 -8.79 22.93 12.68
CA THR A 35 -8.00 23.48 11.56
C THR A 35 -8.91 23.72 10.35
N PRO A 36 -9.37 24.96 10.15
CA PRO A 36 -10.28 25.27 9.04
C PRO A 36 -9.71 24.84 7.67
N GLY A 37 -10.55 24.27 6.83
CA GLY A 37 -10.17 23.81 5.48
C GLY A 37 -9.56 22.42 5.44
N THR A 38 -9.56 21.70 6.56
CA THR A 38 -9.12 20.30 6.66
C THR A 38 -10.29 19.35 6.86
N PHE A 39 -10.07 18.06 6.56
CA PHE A 39 -11.06 17.01 6.78
C PHE A 39 -10.38 15.64 6.87
N VAL A 40 -11.08 14.67 7.45
CA VAL A 40 -10.63 13.28 7.56
C VAL A 40 -11.37 12.42 6.54
N GLU A 41 -10.62 11.61 5.79
CA GLU A 41 -11.13 10.58 4.91
C GLU A 41 -10.86 9.21 5.54
N LYS A 42 -11.91 8.39 5.68
CA LYS A 42 -11.77 6.97 6.04
C LYS A 42 -11.67 6.15 4.75
N LYS A 43 -10.54 5.51 4.54
CA LYS A 43 -10.35 4.47 3.52
C LYS A 43 -10.53 3.09 4.15
N VAL A 44 -10.52 2.05 3.36
CA VAL A 44 -10.68 0.67 3.85
C VAL A 44 -9.58 0.32 4.87
N ASN A 45 -8.32 0.67 4.61
CA ASN A 45 -7.15 0.31 5.41
C ASN A 45 -6.29 1.51 5.79
N ALA A 46 -6.85 2.72 5.75
CA ALA A 46 -6.13 3.93 6.08
C ALA A 46 -7.07 5.02 6.60
N LEU A 47 -6.52 5.91 7.41
CA LEU A 47 -7.12 7.18 7.78
C LEU A 47 -6.26 8.30 7.21
N VAL A 48 -6.88 9.24 6.53
CA VAL A 48 -6.17 10.34 5.87
C VAL A 48 -6.71 11.67 6.36
N TRP A 49 -5.83 12.49 6.92
CA TRP A 49 -6.12 13.89 7.23
C TRP A 49 -5.65 14.76 6.07
N HIS A 50 -6.59 15.48 5.44
CA HIS A 50 -6.35 16.37 4.30
C HIS A 50 -6.25 17.82 4.74
N TYR A 51 -5.19 18.53 4.32
CA TYR A 51 -4.98 19.94 4.65
C TYR A 51 -4.71 20.85 3.42
N ARG A 52 -5.15 20.40 2.23
CA ARG A 52 -4.92 21.14 0.99
C ARG A 52 -5.64 22.49 0.92
N ARG A 53 -6.78 22.62 1.62
CA ARG A 53 -7.65 23.81 1.59
C ARG A 53 -7.47 24.72 2.79
N THR A 54 -6.53 24.46 3.66
CA THR A 54 -6.16 25.34 4.79
C THR A 54 -5.05 26.31 4.38
N ASP A 55 -4.80 27.31 5.24
CA ASP A 55 -3.61 28.15 5.10
C ASP A 55 -2.34 27.30 5.00
N PRO A 56 -1.42 27.57 4.04
CA PRO A 56 -0.27 26.71 3.81
C PRO A 56 0.67 26.59 5.01
N GLU A 57 0.92 27.67 5.75
CA GLU A 57 1.84 27.65 6.90
C GLU A 57 1.19 26.92 8.07
N LEU A 58 -0.07 27.23 8.37
CA LEU A 58 -0.86 26.53 9.39
C LEU A 58 -0.95 25.04 9.09
N GLY A 59 -1.20 24.67 7.82
CA GLY A 59 -1.31 23.27 7.39
C GLY A 59 -0.03 22.48 7.62
N ILE A 60 1.14 23.07 7.33
CA ILE A 60 2.45 22.43 7.55
C ILE A 60 2.70 22.23 9.04
N VAL A 61 2.49 23.27 9.86
CA VAL A 61 2.69 23.19 11.32
C VAL A 61 1.78 22.12 11.93
N LYS A 62 0.50 22.11 11.57
CA LYS A 62 -0.46 21.12 12.08
C LYS A 62 -0.19 19.70 11.58
N ALA A 63 0.34 19.55 10.36
CA ALA A 63 0.74 18.24 9.84
C ALA A 63 1.92 17.65 10.62
N GLU A 64 2.94 18.45 10.96
CA GLU A 64 4.09 17.98 11.75
C GLU A 64 3.68 17.70 13.21
N GLU A 65 2.80 18.52 13.79
CA GLU A 65 2.23 18.28 15.12
C GLU A 65 1.46 16.94 15.15
N LEU A 66 0.54 16.73 14.21
CA LEU A 66 -0.24 15.50 14.08
C LEU A 66 0.65 14.27 13.88
N LYS A 67 1.63 14.35 12.98
CA LYS A 67 2.59 13.29 12.72
C LYS A 67 3.38 12.91 13.98
N THR A 68 3.84 13.89 14.75
CA THR A 68 4.58 13.66 15.99
C THR A 68 3.73 12.93 17.02
N ILE A 69 2.47 13.37 17.21
CA ILE A 69 1.53 12.73 18.13
C ILE A 69 1.23 11.31 17.68
N LEU A 70 0.87 11.12 16.42
CA LEU A 70 0.58 9.80 15.87
C LEU A 70 1.77 8.85 16.04
N SER A 71 2.99 9.29 15.70
CA SER A 71 4.19 8.46 15.84
C SER A 71 4.50 8.02 17.26
N SER A 72 4.01 8.77 18.25
CA SER A 72 4.17 8.41 19.68
C SER A 72 3.06 7.49 20.20
N MET A 73 1.91 7.44 19.53
CA MET A 73 0.71 6.72 19.98
C MET A 73 0.47 5.40 19.27
N ILE A 74 0.87 5.31 18.00
CA ILE A 74 0.58 4.13 17.18
C ILE A 74 1.59 3.01 17.44
N SER A 75 1.09 1.77 17.36
CA SER A 75 1.95 0.59 17.44
C SER A 75 2.82 0.44 16.18
N PRO A 76 3.92 -0.33 16.22
CA PRO A 76 4.77 -0.60 15.06
C PRO A 76 4.05 -1.26 13.86
N GLU A 77 2.83 -1.73 14.09
CA GLU A 77 1.96 -2.28 13.04
C GLU A 77 1.40 -1.21 12.10
N PHE A 78 1.60 0.07 12.39
CA PHE A 78 1.10 1.17 11.58
C PHE A 78 2.24 2.09 11.15
N ASN A 79 2.06 2.71 10.00
CA ASN A 79 2.96 3.73 9.47
C ASN A 79 2.22 5.07 9.37
N VAL A 80 2.91 6.14 9.75
CA VAL A 80 2.47 7.51 9.48
C VAL A 80 3.20 8.01 8.24
N VAL A 81 2.46 8.27 7.18
CA VAL A 81 2.99 8.76 5.91
C VAL A 81 2.60 10.23 5.72
N HIS A 82 3.60 11.09 5.50
CA HIS A 82 3.37 12.48 5.11
C HIS A 82 3.44 12.59 3.59
N GLY A 83 2.31 12.75 2.95
CA GLY A 83 2.19 12.90 1.51
C GLY A 83 1.98 14.36 1.06
N ASN A 84 1.56 14.54 -0.18
CA ASN A 84 1.29 15.88 -0.73
C ASN A 84 0.01 16.49 -0.15
N LYS A 85 0.15 17.29 0.90
CA LYS A 85 -0.96 17.94 1.65
C LYS A 85 -1.89 16.95 2.35
N ILE A 86 -1.32 15.82 2.81
CA ILE A 86 -2.01 14.81 3.60
C ILE A 86 -1.09 14.26 4.69
N VAL A 87 -1.68 13.81 5.80
CA VAL A 87 -1.07 12.90 6.76
C VAL A 87 -1.93 11.64 6.78
N GLU A 88 -1.34 10.50 6.49
CA GLU A 88 -2.02 9.22 6.37
C GLU A 88 -1.49 8.23 7.41
N VAL A 89 -2.41 7.57 8.12
CA VAL A 89 -2.11 6.40 8.95
C VAL A 89 -2.56 5.17 8.18
N VAL A 90 -1.63 4.25 7.95
CA VAL A 90 -1.87 3.01 7.20
C VAL A 90 -1.30 1.83 7.96
N SER A 91 -1.99 0.69 7.96
CA SER A 91 -1.47 -0.54 8.55
C SER A 91 -0.20 -0.99 7.81
N SER A 92 0.86 -1.31 8.57
CA SER A 92 2.09 -1.88 8.01
C SER A 92 1.91 -3.34 7.58
N SER A 93 0.88 -4.03 8.09
CA SER A 93 0.48 -5.36 7.60
C SER A 93 -0.10 -5.30 6.18
N THR A 94 -0.51 -4.11 5.73
CA THR A 94 -0.98 -3.84 4.36
C THR A 94 0.18 -3.74 3.36
N ASN A 95 1.21 -4.56 3.53
CA ASN A 95 2.35 -4.61 2.62
C ASN A 95 2.07 -5.66 1.53
N LYS A 96 2.12 -5.25 0.26
CA LYS A 96 1.94 -6.14 -0.90
C LYS A 96 2.81 -7.39 -0.83
N GLY A 97 4.00 -7.29 -0.24
CA GLY A 97 4.90 -8.43 -0.06
C GLY A 97 4.34 -9.48 0.90
N ILE A 98 3.82 -9.05 2.06
CA ILE A 98 3.20 -9.95 3.04
C ILE A 98 1.95 -10.58 2.45
N ALA A 99 1.06 -9.78 1.87
CA ALA A 99 -0.16 -10.28 1.23
C ALA A 99 0.13 -11.29 0.10
N SER A 100 1.17 -11.03 -0.70
CA SER A 100 1.61 -11.96 -1.76
C SER A 100 2.19 -13.25 -1.19
N LEU A 101 2.95 -13.16 -0.10
CA LEU A 101 3.52 -14.33 0.57
C LEU A 101 2.43 -15.21 1.19
N ASP A 102 1.39 -14.61 1.75
CA ASP A 102 0.27 -15.35 2.30
C ASP A 102 -0.53 -16.05 1.21
N LEU A 103 -0.81 -15.38 0.09
CA LEU A 103 -1.44 -15.99 -1.09
C LEU A 103 -0.57 -17.14 -1.64
N PHE A 104 0.75 -16.98 -1.68
CA PHE A 104 1.67 -18.01 -2.13
C PHE A 104 1.64 -19.26 -1.24
N LYS A 105 1.43 -19.11 0.08
CA LYS A 105 1.38 -20.22 1.04
C LYS A 105 0.04 -20.95 1.08
N GLU A 106 -1.04 -20.37 0.52
CA GLU A 106 -2.38 -20.96 0.60
C GLU A 106 -2.57 -22.17 -0.30
N ASP A 107 -1.88 -22.20 -1.44
CA ASP A 107 -2.03 -23.25 -2.44
C ASP A 107 -0.65 -23.73 -2.91
N ASP A 108 -0.57 -24.96 -3.36
CA ASP A 108 0.61 -25.53 -4.00
C ASP A 108 0.54 -25.22 -5.51
N PHE A 109 1.24 -24.16 -5.91
CA PHE A 109 1.25 -23.68 -7.29
C PHE A 109 2.44 -24.28 -8.06
N ASP A 110 2.18 -24.90 -9.22
CA ASP A 110 3.23 -25.34 -10.14
C ASP A 110 4.09 -24.18 -10.65
N PHE A 111 3.50 -22.96 -10.67
CA PHE A 111 4.12 -21.79 -11.25
C PHE A 111 3.53 -20.50 -10.66
N THR A 112 4.38 -19.56 -10.30
CA THR A 112 3.97 -18.25 -9.79
C THR A 112 4.62 -17.12 -10.59
N PHE A 113 3.78 -16.19 -11.05
CA PHE A 113 4.17 -15.02 -11.81
C PHE A 113 3.68 -13.75 -11.09
N VAL A 114 4.55 -12.77 -10.92
CA VAL A 114 4.22 -11.47 -10.35
C VAL A 114 4.77 -10.33 -11.21
N ALA A 115 3.99 -9.27 -11.34
CA ALA A 115 4.41 -8.07 -12.07
C ALA A 115 3.97 -6.80 -11.33
N GLY A 116 4.77 -5.74 -11.44
CA GLY A 116 4.46 -4.46 -10.82
C GLY A 116 5.30 -3.31 -11.37
N ASP A 117 4.77 -2.08 -11.27
CA ASP A 117 5.38 -0.88 -11.84
C ASP A 117 5.79 0.16 -10.76
N ASP A 118 5.26 0.07 -9.55
CA ASP A 118 5.51 1.05 -8.49
C ASP A 118 6.54 0.58 -7.43
N THR A 119 6.79 1.45 -6.46
CA THR A 119 7.72 1.18 -5.37
C THR A 119 7.15 0.18 -4.36
N THR A 120 5.83 0.12 -4.22
CA THR A 120 5.18 -0.81 -3.29
C THR A 120 5.23 -2.25 -3.81
N ASP A 121 5.37 -2.46 -5.12
CA ASP A 121 5.54 -3.78 -5.73
C ASP A 121 6.90 -4.39 -5.43
N GLU A 122 7.92 -3.57 -5.14
CA GLU A 122 9.24 -4.07 -4.71
C GLU A 122 9.14 -4.96 -3.46
N ASN A 123 8.16 -4.69 -2.60
CA ASN A 123 7.91 -5.53 -1.44
C ASN A 123 7.52 -6.97 -1.83
N MET A 124 6.77 -7.17 -2.93
CA MET A 124 6.46 -8.51 -3.44
C MET A 124 7.73 -9.20 -3.93
N PHE A 125 8.56 -8.48 -4.70
CA PHE A 125 9.78 -9.04 -5.27
C PHE A 125 10.81 -9.45 -4.22
N ILE A 126 10.83 -8.76 -3.06
CA ILE A 126 11.73 -9.03 -1.95
C ILE A 126 11.26 -10.21 -1.09
N HIS A 127 9.95 -10.31 -0.82
CA HIS A 127 9.40 -11.26 0.14
C HIS A 127 9.04 -12.62 -0.46
N LEU A 128 8.74 -12.66 -1.76
CA LEU A 128 8.41 -13.93 -2.43
C LEU A 128 9.65 -14.82 -2.64
N PRO A 129 9.49 -16.14 -2.69
CA PRO A 129 10.56 -17.06 -2.97
C PRO A 129 11.29 -16.79 -4.29
N LYS A 130 12.56 -17.21 -4.36
CA LYS A 130 13.41 -16.93 -5.53
C LYS A 130 13.04 -17.68 -6.80
N ASP A 131 12.21 -18.69 -6.73
CA ASP A 131 11.69 -19.44 -7.87
C ASP A 131 10.52 -18.75 -8.57
N VAL A 132 9.87 -17.80 -7.92
CA VAL A 132 8.81 -16.96 -8.52
C VAL A 132 9.34 -16.15 -9.70
N PHE A 133 8.58 -16.08 -10.79
CA PHE A 133 8.86 -15.25 -11.96
C PHE A 133 8.37 -13.81 -11.69
N SER A 134 9.30 -12.93 -11.31
CA SER A 134 9.00 -11.54 -10.95
C SER A 134 9.44 -10.56 -12.05
N PHE A 135 8.53 -9.68 -12.46
CA PHE A 135 8.72 -8.72 -13.54
C PHE A 135 8.48 -7.29 -13.08
N LYS A 136 9.48 -6.44 -13.23
CA LYS A 136 9.33 -4.98 -13.11
C LYS A 136 8.86 -4.41 -14.43
N VAL A 137 7.83 -3.57 -14.39
CA VAL A 137 7.45 -2.73 -15.53
C VAL A 137 8.15 -1.37 -15.39
N GLY A 138 8.85 -0.98 -16.46
CA GLY A 138 9.66 0.24 -16.51
C GLY A 138 11.13 -0.01 -16.16
N ASN A 139 11.93 1.07 -16.15
CA ASN A 139 13.40 1.04 -16.11
C ASN A 139 13.99 1.45 -14.75
N LYS A 140 13.25 1.38 -13.66
CA LYS A 140 13.75 1.73 -12.32
C LYS A 140 14.55 0.58 -11.71
N ILE A 141 15.40 0.89 -10.72
CA ILE A 141 16.10 -0.10 -9.91
C ILE A 141 15.06 -1.01 -9.26
N THR A 142 15.28 -2.32 -9.33
CA THR A 142 14.31 -3.32 -8.89
C THR A 142 14.97 -4.55 -8.27
N SER A 143 14.23 -5.21 -7.37
CA SER A 143 14.53 -6.55 -6.85
C SER A 143 13.87 -7.66 -7.68
N ALA A 144 13.08 -7.33 -8.69
CA ALA A 144 12.53 -8.31 -9.63
C ALA A 144 13.63 -8.98 -10.45
N LYS A 145 13.41 -10.24 -10.85
CA LYS A 145 14.35 -11.00 -11.69
C LYS A 145 14.44 -10.49 -13.11
N TYR A 146 13.33 -9.99 -13.63
CA TYR A 146 13.18 -9.54 -15.00
C TYR A 146 12.58 -8.15 -15.04
N PHE A 147 12.75 -7.46 -16.15
CA PHE A 147 12.05 -6.22 -16.40
C PHE A 147 11.50 -6.18 -17.83
N VAL A 148 10.43 -5.43 -18.01
CA VAL A 148 9.85 -5.09 -19.31
C VAL A 148 9.65 -3.58 -19.37
N ASN A 149 9.67 -3.01 -20.57
CA ASN A 149 9.56 -1.56 -20.72
C ASN A 149 8.13 -1.07 -20.50
N GLU A 150 7.13 -1.83 -20.95
CA GLU A 150 5.74 -1.42 -20.94
C GLU A 150 4.83 -2.54 -20.39
N HIS A 151 3.70 -2.14 -19.82
CA HIS A 151 2.69 -3.08 -19.33
C HIS A 151 2.14 -4.00 -20.43
N THR A 152 2.14 -3.54 -21.68
CA THR A 152 1.74 -4.34 -22.86
C THR A 152 2.62 -5.58 -23.06
N ASP A 153 3.88 -5.54 -22.62
CA ASP A 153 4.77 -6.69 -22.69
C ASP A 153 4.37 -7.78 -21.71
N ILE A 154 3.88 -7.39 -20.52
CA ILE A 154 3.30 -8.33 -19.56
C ILE A 154 2.09 -9.05 -20.16
N LEU A 155 1.22 -8.33 -20.85
CA LEU A 155 0.06 -8.95 -21.51
C LEU A 155 0.46 -9.96 -22.60
N LYS A 156 1.55 -9.71 -23.34
CA LYS A 156 2.09 -10.68 -24.32
C LYS A 156 2.62 -11.93 -23.62
N ILE A 157 3.33 -11.78 -22.49
CA ILE A 157 3.84 -12.91 -21.70
C ILE A 157 2.69 -13.76 -21.17
N LEU A 158 1.65 -13.12 -20.61
CA LEU A 158 0.47 -13.83 -20.09
C LEU A 158 -0.25 -14.64 -21.19
N LYS A 159 -0.40 -14.07 -22.38
CA LYS A 159 -0.97 -14.81 -23.53
C LYS A 159 -0.16 -16.05 -23.91
N LEU A 160 1.17 -15.96 -23.89
CA LEU A 160 2.04 -17.11 -24.17
C LEU A 160 1.93 -18.23 -23.12
N ILE A 161 1.55 -17.88 -21.88
CA ILE A 161 1.32 -18.85 -20.82
C ILE A 161 -0.06 -19.51 -20.98
N GLU A 162 -1.08 -18.74 -21.39
CA GLU A 162 -2.45 -19.23 -21.58
C GLU A 162 -2.58 -20.18 -22.78
N ASP A 163 -1.79 -19.96 -23.85
CA ASP A 163 -1.81 -20.74 -25.08
C ASP A 163 -1.13 -22.12 -24.98
N LYS A 164 -0.64 -22.51 -23.79
CA LYS A 164 0.00 -23.81 -23.51
C LYS A 164 -0.83 -24.70 -22.60
#